data_b167b3715c87062183e694da69caa0ea
#
_entry.id   b167b3715c87062183e694da69caa0ea
#
_cell.length_a   1.000
_cell.length_b   1.000
_cell.length_c   1.000
_cell.angle_alpha   90.00
_cell.angle_beta   90.00
_cell.angle_gamma   90.00
#
_symmetry.space_group_name_H-M   'P 1'
#
loop_
_entity.id
_entity.type
_entity.pdbx_description
1 polymer ?
#
loop_
_entity_poly.entity_id
_entity_poly.type
_entity_poly.pdbx_seq_one_letter_code
_entity_poly.pdbx_strand_id
1 'polypeptide(L)'
;MLTGKAQQYYRQILAHFPHSYFAEDESKIIIGIEPDFLDASQMDFSEFKARFYEKSAKKSLCEYAGYFGIFAADFISLYENVGVCEQKSYEFPLFLFADARAYLVYEKHSKMYHCFGESKYFEFLDENLAQNSHKTQNDFAIISDLKKERQSFLTMVQ
;
A
#
# COMPACT_ATOMS: atom_id res chain seq x y z
N MET A 1 1.69 -24.38 3.21
CA MET A 1 0.93 -24.28 4.48
C MET A 1 1.29 -23.07 5.37
N LEU A 2 2.22 -22.21 4.99
CA LEU A 2 2.61 -21.00 5.77
C LEU A 2 1.70 -19.79 5.47
N THR A 3 1.03 -19.76 4.34
CA THR A 3 0.00 -18.78 3.99
C THR A 3 -1.18 -18.78 4.99
N GLY A 4 -1.48 -19.93 5.62
CA GLY A 4 -2.55 -20.04 6.63
C GLY A 4 -2.32 -19.16 7.87
N LYS A 5 -1.06 -18.98 8.30
CA LYS A 5 -0.75 -18.13 9.47
C LYS A 5 -0.86 -16.65 9.14
N ALA A 6 -0.43 -16.21 7.96
CA ALA A 6 -0.62 -14.82 7.52
C ALA A 6 -2.10 -14.46 7.37
N GLN A 7 -2.93 -15.37 6.84
CA GLN A 7 -4.37 -15.19 6.78
C GLN A 7 -5.02 -15.15 8.17
N GLN A 8 -4.50 -15.92 9.13
CA GLN A 8 -4.97 -15.87 10.53
C GLN A 8 -4.67 -14.51 11.14
N TYR A 9 -3.45 -13.97 10.97
CA TYR A 9 -3.10 -12.63 11.42
C TYR A 9 -3.96 -11.56 10.76
N TYR A 10 -4.21 -11.67 9.45
CA TYR A 10 -5.09 -10.75 8.75
C TYR A 10 -6.51 -10.74 9.36
N ARG A 11 -7.07 -11.90 9.69
CA ARG A 11 -8.37 -11.98 10.35
C ARG A 11 -8.37 -11.34 11.74
N GLN A 12 -7.30 -11.51 12.52
CA GLN A 12 -7.15 -10.86 13.81
C GLN A 12 -7.04 -9.33 13.64
N ILE A 13 -6.26 -8.87 12.66
CA ILE A 13 -6.14 -7.45 12.32
C ILE A 13 -7.50 -6.88 11.91
N LEU A 14 -8.25 -7.55 11.04
CA LEU A 14 -9.58 -7.10 10.60
C LEU A 14 -10.58 -6.97 11.76
N ALA A 15 -10.46 -7.80 12.81
CA ALA A 15 -11.32 -7.69 13.98
C ALA A 15 -11.11 -6.38 14.77
N HIS A 16 -9.91 -5.80 14.71
CA HIS A 16 -9.55 -4.54 15.38
C HIS A 16 -9.55 -3.34 14.42
N PHE A 17 -9.16 -3.57 13.16
CA PHE A 17 -9.01 -2.57 12.11
C PHE A 17 -9.72 -3.05 10.83
N PRO A 18 -11.05 -2.86 10.73
CA PRO A 18 -11.90 -3.51 9.71
C PRO A 18 -11.60 -3.08 8.27
N HIS A 19 -10.89 -1.97 8.06
CA HIS A 19 -10.55 -1.47 6.72
C HIS A 19 -9.15 -1.88 6.25
N SER A 20 -8.46 -2.75 7.01
CA SER A 20 -7.15 -3.26 6.62
C SER A 20 -7.22 -4.08 5.32
N TYR A 21 -6.15 -4.02 4.52
CA TYR A 21 -6.09 -4.76 3.26
C TYR A 21 -5.00 -5.82 3.27
N PHE A 22 -5.15 -6.79 2.37
CA PHE A 22 -4.23 -7.90 2.17
C PHE A 22 -3.78 -7.93 0.71
N ALA A 23 -2.48 -7.91 0.49
CA ALA A 23 -1.88 -8.06 -0.84
C ALA A 23 -0.85 -9.19 -0.80
N GLU A 24 -0.81 -9.99 -1.85
CA GLU A 24 0.09 -11.13 -1.97
C GLU A 24 0.72 -11.17 -3.35
N ASP A 25 2.05 -11.36 -3.40
CA ASP A 25 2.77 -11.67 -4.61
C ASP A 25 3.55 -13.00 -4.46
N GLU A 26 4.42 -13.34 -5.41
CA GLU A 26 5.21 -14.56 -5.39
C GLU A 26 6.19 -14.61 -4.20
N SER A 27 6.70 -13.48 -3.76
CA SER A 27 7.77 -13.34 -2.76
C SER A 27 7.28 -13.03 -1.36
N LYS A 28 6.15 -12.35 -1.21
CA LYS A 28 5.70 -11.80 0.06
C LYS A 28 4.18 -11.65 0.17
N ILE A 29 3.75 -11.44 1.41
CA ILE A 29 2.40 -11.02 1.77
C ILE A 29 2.53 -9.70 2.53
N ILE A 30 1.73 -8.71 2.16
CA ILE A 30 1.68 -7.39 2.79
C ILE A 30 0.29 -7.18 3.35
N ILE A 31 0.19 -6.88 4.63
CA ILE A 31 -1.05 -6.49 5.29
C ILE A 31 -0.91 -5.02 5.67
N GLY A 32 -1.69 -4.15 5.02
CA GLY A 32 -1.79 -2.74 5.37
C GLY A 32 -2.87 -2.54 6.41
N ILE A 33 -2.53 -1.87 7.52
CA ILE A 33 -3.36 -1.76 8.72
C ILE A 33 -3.86 -0.32 8.86
N GLU A 34 -5.17 -0.18 9.15
CA GLU A 34 -5.85 1.11 9.39
C GLU A 34 -5.53 2.16 8.29
N PRO A 35 -5.89 1.89 7.02
CA PRO A 35 -5.58 2.81 5.94
C PRO A 35 -6.47 4.05 5.98
N ASP A 36 -5.89 5.19 5.64
CA ASP A 36 -6.62 6.36 5.18
C ASP A 36 -6.93 6.19 3.68
N PHE A 37 -8.19 6.40 3.28
CA PHE A 37 -8.60 6.25 1.90
C PHE A 37 -8.51 7.57 1.14
N LEU A 38 -8.03 7.49 -0.09
CA LEU A 38 -8.07 8.55 -1.09
C LEU A 38 -9.05 8.13 -2.17
N ASP A 39 -10.17 8.82 -2.26
CA ASP A 39 -11.32 8.43 -3.06
C ASP A 39 -11.77 9.60 -3.95
N ALA A 40 -12.06 9.31 -5.22
CA ALA A 40 -12.55 10.29 -6.20
C ALA A 40 -13.91 10.90 -5.83
N SER A 41 -14.67 10.33 -4.90
CA SER A 41 -15.89 10.95 -4.37
C SER A 41 -15.61 12.05 -3.35
N GLN A 42 -14.41 12.07 -2.77
CA GLN A 42 -14.01 12.98 -1.69
C GLN A 42 -13.02 14.05 -2.13
N MET A 43 -12.31 13.83 -3.23
CA MET A 43 -11.30 14.74 -3.75
C MET A 43 -11.21 14.70 -5.27
N ASP A 44 -10.78 15.79 -5.88
CA ASP A 44 -10.46 15.80 -7.29
C ASP A 44 -9.07 15.20 -7.57
N PHE A 45 -8.79 14.95 -8.85
CA PHE A 45 -7.53 14.34 -9.27
C PHE A 45 -6.31 15.24 -9.03
N SER A 46 -6.48 16.56 -9.06
CA SER A 46 -5.38 17.50 -8.79
C SER A 46 -4.97 17.45 -7.33
N GLU A 47 -5.93 17.37 -6.42
CA GLU A 47 -5.68 17.17 -5.00
C GLU A 47 -5.03 15.80 -4.72
N PHE A 48 -5.53 14.73 -5.36
CA PHE A 48 -4.91 13.41 -5.27
C PHE A 48 -3.43 13.45 -5.70
N LYS A 49 -3.13 14.07 -6.84
CA LYS A 49 -1.74 14.23 -7.33
C LYS A 49 -0.87 14.98 -6.33
N ALA A 50 -1.38 16.08 -5.76
CA ALA A 50 -0.64 16.86 -4.78
C ALA A 50 -0.28 16.02 -3.55
N ARG A 51 -1.22 15.26 -3.00
CA ARG A 51 -0.99 14.35 -1.87
C ARG A 51 -0.01 13.22 -2.21
N PHE A 52 -0.12 12.66 -3.43
CA PHE A 52 0.78 11.62 -3.91
C PHE A 52 2.24 12.12 -3.98
N TYR A 53 2.46 13.32 -4.52
CA TYR A 53 3.80 13.90 -4.59
C TYR A 53 4.33 14.30 -3.20
N GLU A 54 3.49 14.85 -2.33
CA GLU A 54 3.87 15.18 -0.97
C GLU A 54 4.34 13.94 -0.20
N LYS A 55 3.61 12.83 -0.32
CA LYS A 55 4.00 11.58 0.32
C LYS A 55 5.27 11.00 -0.27
N SER A 56 5.45 11.05 -1.59
CA SER A 56 6.65 10.55 -2.26
C SER A 56 7.92 11.32 -1.83
N ALA A 57 7.77 12.54 -1.33
CA ALA A 57 8.86 13.35 -0.80
C ALA A 57 9.20 13.05 0.66
N LYS A 58 8.30 12.40 1.40
CA LYS A 58 8.50 12.04 2.81
C LYS A 58 9.20 10.69 2.94
N LYS A 59 9.93 10.50 4.04
CA LYS A 59 10.54 9.20 4.37
C LYS A 59 9.40 8.20 4.65
N SER A 60 9.38 7.11 3.90
CA SER A 60 8.40 6.04 4.09
C SER A 60 8.69 5.20 5.35
N LEU A 61 7.67 4.55 5.91
CA LEU A 61 7.79 3.64 7.05
C LEU A 61 8.66 2.42 6.71
N CYS A 62 8.54 1.93 5.49
CA CYS A 62 9.31 0.81 4.95
C CYS A 62 9.31 0.89 3.41
N GLU A 63 10.05 0.01 2.76
CA GLU A 63 10.09 -0.07 1.28
C GLU A 63 8.72 -0.43 0.65
N TYR A 64 7.81 -1.03 1.43
CA TYR A 64 6.46 -1.40 1.00
C TYR A 64 5.42 -0.33 1.31
N ALA A 65 5.79 0.72 2.04
CA ALA A 65 4.88 1.79 2.40
C ALA A 65 4.60 2.69 1.21
N GLY A 66 3.34 2.75 0.81
CA GLY A 66 2.90 3.56 -0.32
C GLY A 66 1.40 3.50 -0.47
N TYR A 67 0.90 4.08 -1.53
CA TYR A 67 -0.49 3.97 -1.89
C TYR A 67 -0.77 2.63 -2.56
N PHE A 68 -1.72 1.89 -2.01
CA PHE A 68 -2.24 0.66 -2.58
C PHE A 68 -3.66 0.88 -3.06
N GLY A 69 -3.93 0.66 -4.34
CA GLY A 69 -5.27 0.93 -4.86
C GLY A 69 -5.39 0.72 -6.35
N ILE A 70 -6.46 1.27 -6.92
CA ILE A 70 -6.82 1.09 -8.32
C ILE A 70 -7.32 2.39 -8.94
N PHE A 71 -7.15 2.49 -10.26
CA PHE A 71 -7.88 3.40 -11.12
C PHE A 71 -8.98 2.64 -11.85
N ALA A 72 -10.17 3.23 -11.95
CA ALA A 72 -11.20 2.71 -12.84
C ALA A 72 -10.78 2.85 -14.31
N ALA A 73 -11.33 2.00 -15.17
CA ALA A 73 -11.05 2.10 -16.61
C ALA A 73 -11.44 3.48 -17.18
N ASP A 74 -12.52 4.06 -16.67
CA ASP A 74 -13.01 5.40 -17.06
C ASP A 74 -12.07 6.54 -16.65
N PHE A 75 -11.07 6.28 -15.81
CA PHE A 75 -10.08 7.27 -15.40
C PHE A 75 -9.31 7.86 -16.60
N ILE A 76 -9.16 7.10 -17.67
CA ILE A 76 -8.52 7.57 -18.91
C ILE A 76 -9.25 8.79 -19.52
N SER A 77 -10.56 8.94 -19.29
CA SER A 77 -11.35 10.07 -19.77
C SER A 77 -10.90 11.43 -19.20
N LEU A 78 -10.13 11.43 -18.08
CA LEU A 78 -9.54 12.66 -17.54
C LEU A 78 -8.36 13.18 -18.37
N TYR A 79 -7.78 12.35 -19.22
CA TYR A 79 -6.61 12.68 -20.05
C TYR A 79 -6.89 12.66 -21.54
N GLU A 80 -7.82 11.82 -21.95
CA GLU A 80 -8.12 11.59 -23.36
C GLU A 80 -9.62 11.81 -23.60
N ASN A 81 -9.96 12.37 -24.76
CA ASN A 81 -11.35 12.54 -25.18
C ASN A 81 -11.92 11.19 -25.65
N VAL A 82 -12.05 10.24 -24.74
CA VAL A 82 -12.66 8.93 -24.99
C VAL A 82 -14.07 8.94 -24.43
N GLY A 83 -15.00 8.30 -25.13
CA GLY A 83 -16.38 8.14 -24.65
C GLY A 83 -16.40 7.33 -23.37
N VAL A 84 -17.11 7.82 -22.37
CA VAL A 84 -17.37 7.08 -21.12
C VAL A 84 -18.58 6.19 -21.32
N CYS A 85 -18.54 4.97 -20.78
CA CYS A 85 -19.71 4.09 -20.81
C CYS A 85 -20.86 4.69 -19.99
N GLU A 86 -21.97 5.05 -20.63
CA GLU A 86 -23.12 5.65 -19.97
C GLU A 86 -23.90 4.64 -19.11
N GLN A 87 -23.83 3.35 -19.45
CA GLN A 87 -24.50 2.28 -18.71
C GLN A 87 -23.50 1.63 -17.74
N LYS A 88 -23.43 2.17 -16.53
CA LYS A 88 -22.67 1.53 -15.45
C LYS A 88 -23.57 0.57 -14.68
N SER A 89 -23.19 -0.70 -14.62
CA SER A 89 -23.86 -1.70 -13.79
C SER A 89 -23.53 -1.55 -12.29
N TYR A 90 -22.55 -0.72 -11.96
CA TYR A 90 -22.09 -0.42 -10.59
C TYR A 90 -21.47 0.97 -10.55
N GLU A 91 -21.55 1.62 -9.39
CA GLU A 91 -20.85 2.86 -9.12
C GLU A 91 -19.49 2.52 -8.52
N PHE A 92 -18.43 2.74 -9.29
CA PHE A 92 -17.05 2.63 -8.83
C PHE A 92 -16.38 4.01 -8.97
N PRO A 93 -15.67 4.50 -7.94
CA PRO A 93 -14.98 5.78 -8.04
C PRO A 93 -13.88 5.74 -9.12
N LEU A 94 -13.59 6.86 -9.76
CA LEU A 94 -12.53 6.95 -10.78
C LEU A 94 -11.17 6.50 -10.26
N PHE A 95 -10.91 6.71 -8.98
CA PHE A 95 -9.77 6.15 -8.25
C PHE A 95 -10.14 5.87 -6.80
N LEU A 96 -9.52 4.84 -6.25
CA LEU A 96 -9.58 4.48 -4.83
C LEU A 96 -8.21 3.97 -4.39
N PHE A 97 -7.58 4.64 -3.45
CA PHE A 97 -6.29 4.27 -2.89
C PHE A 97 -6.35 4.24 -1.37
N ALA A 98 -5.57 3.34 -0.79
CA ALA A 98 -5.38 3.14 0.64
C ALA A 98 -3.95 3.52 1.02
N ASP A 99 -3.79 4.32 2.07
CA ASP A 99 -2.52 4.68 2.68
C ASP A 99 -2.46 4.09 4.09
N ALA A 100 -1.83 2.94 4.27
CA ALA A 100 -1.80 2.27 5.56
C ALA A 100 -0.90 2.98 6.57
N ARG A 101 -1.34 2.99 7.83
CA ARG A 101 -0.60 3.56 8.96
C ARG A 101 0.43 2.61 9.53
N ALA A 102 0.24 1.30 9.31
CA ALA A 102 1.19 0.27 9.71
C ALA A 102 1.16 -0.89 8.71
N TYR A 103 2.23 -1.68 8.70
CA TYR A 103 2.37 -2.82 7.79
C TYR A 103 2.87 -4.05 8.54
N LEU A 104 2.22 -5.20 8.31
CA LEU A 104 2.76 -6.51 8.62
C LEU A 104 3.16 -7.18 7.31
N VAL A 105 4.45 -7.43 7.15
CA VAL A 105 5.01 -8.04 5.93
C VAL A 105 5.51 -9.45 6.26
N TYR A 106 5.09 -10.43 5.50
CA TYR A 106 5.61 -11.79 5.55
C TYR A 106 6.43 -12.07 4.31
N GLU A 107 7.71 -12.35 4.48
CA GLU A 107 8.60 -12.77 3.41
C GLU A 107 8.55 -14.29 3.26
N LYS A 108 8.11 -14.77 2.09
CA LYS A 108 7.92 -16.20 1.83
C LYS A 108 9.24 -16.99 1.79
N HIS A 109 10.31 -16.35 1.31
CA HIS A 109 11.63 -16.99 1.19
C HIS A 109 12.29 -17.18 2.54
N SER A 110 12.41 -16.14 3.34
CA SER A 110 13.02 -16.17 4.69
C SER A 110 12.07 -16.75 5.73
N LYS A 111 10.76 -16.81 5.44
CA LYS A 111 9.67 -17.21 6.36
C LYS A 111 9.59 -16.30 7.59
N MET A 112 9.96 -15.03 7.44
CA MET A 112 9.98 -14.05 8.51
C MET A 112 8.84 -13.05 8.39
N TYR A 113 8.40 -12.55 9.55
CA TYR A 113 7.45 -11.45 9.65
C TYR A 113 8.18 -10.18 10.08
N HIS A 114 7.82 -9.07 9.47
CA HIS A 114 8.32 -7.74 9.78
C HIS A 114 7.14 -6.82 10.07
N CYS A 115 7.22 -6.10 11.21
CA CYS A 115 6.22 -5.12 11.62
C CYS A 115 6.79 -3.71 11.43
N PHE A 116 6.03 -2.84 10.75
CA PHE A 116 6.40 -1.45 10.50
C PHE A 116 5.26 -0.54 10.96
N GLY A 117 5.55 0.39 11.86
CA GLY A 117 4.57 1.30 12.47
C GLY A 117 4.60 1.23 14.00
N GLU A 118 3.62 1.85 14.64
CA GLU A 118 3.51 1.89 16.09
C GLU A 118 3.12 0.50 16.66
N SER A 119 3.62 0.17 17.85
CA SER A 119 3.37 -1.13 18.53
C SER A 119 1.89 -1.43 18.76
N LYS A 120 1.06 -0.40 18.98
CA LYS A 120 -0.38 -0.54 19.18
C LYS A 120 -1.11 -1.32 18.08
N TYR A 121 -0.56 -1.35 16.86
CA TYR A 121 -1.13 -2.08 15.74
C TYR A 121 -0.86 -3.58 15.77
N PHE A 122 0.02 -4.05 16.68
CA PHE A 122 0.50 -5.43 16.71
C PHE A 122 0.36 -6.08 18.09
N GLU A 123 0.00 -5.33 19.15
CA GLU A 123 -0.03 -5.80 20.55
C GLU A 123 -0.99 -6.99 20.79
N PHE A 124 -2.01 -7.14 19.97
CA PHE A 124 -2.97 -8.24 20.03
C PHE A 124 -2.55 -9.47 19.23
N LEU A 125 -1.45 -9.39 18.47
CA LEU A 125 -0.85 -10.52 17.77
C LEU A 125 0.10 -11.29 18.72
N ASP A 126 0.52 -12.49 18.31
CA ASP A 126 1.43 -13.33 19.10
C ASP A 126 2.66 -12.55 19.61
N GLU A 127 3.08 -12.76 20.87
CA GLU A 127 4.24 -12.11 21.51
C GLU A 127 5.54 -12.25 20.70
N ASN A 128 5.69 -13.32 19.93
CA ASN A 128 6.85 -13.55 19.05
C ASN A 128 6.96 -12.54 17.90
N LEU A 129 5.86 -11.91 17.49
CA LEU A 129 5.88 -10.85 16.47
C LEU A 129 6.29 -9.50 17.06
N ALA A 130 5.87 -9.19 18.27
CA ALA A 130 6.21 -7.96 18.97
C ALA A 130 7.72 -7.82 19.21
N GLN A 131 8.44 -8.92 19.45
CA GLN A 131 9.89 -8.92 19.66
C GLN A 131 10.70 -8.63 18.39
N ASN A 132 10.18 -8.92 17.22
CA ASN A 132 10.84 -8.64 15.94
C ASN A 132 10.62 -7.21 15.43
N SER A 133 9.64 -6.48 15.97
CA SER A 133 9.28 -5.11 15.53
C SER A 133 10.33 -4.04 15.91
N HIS A 134 11.18 -4.29 16.89
CA HIS A 134 12.13 -3.28 17.39
C HIS A 134 13.48 -3.22 16.66
N LYS A 135 13.77 -4.15 15.75
CA LYS A 135 15.10 -4.24 15.10
C LYS A 135 15.26 -3.45 13.80
N THR A 136 14.19 -2.91 13.20
CA THR A 136 14.25 -2.42 11.81
C THR A 136 14.27 -0.90 11.67
N GLN A 137 14.43 -0.12 12.74
CA GLN A 137 14.38 1.35 12.62
C GLN A 137 15.66 2.01 12.05
N ASN A 138 16.79 1.28 11.90
CA ASN A 138 18.07 1.93 11.61
C ASN A 138 18.81 1.53 10.32
N ASP A 139 18.35 0.56 9.52
CA ASP A 139 19.12 0.06 8.37
C ASP A 139 18.41 0.23 7.02
N PHE A 140 17.92 1.43 6.70
CA PHE A 140 17.55 1.74 5.32
C PHE A 140 18.68 2.46 4.61
N ALA A 141 19.53 1.68 3.92
CA ALA A 141 20.34 2.20 2.84
C ALA A 141 19.41 2.74 1.76
N ILE A 142 19.49 4.03 1.47
CA ILE A 142 18.75 4.67 0.39
C ILE A 142 19.19 4.00 -0.91
N ILE A 143 18.29 3.25 -1.54
CA ILE A 143 18.52 2.69 -2.87
C ILE A 143 18.58 3.86 -3.84
N SER A 144 19.80 4.22 -4.23
CA SER A 144 20.10 5.27 -5.22
C SER A 144 19.67 4.90 -6.66
N ASP A 145 19.12 3.69 -6.87
CA ASP A 145 18.79 3.17 -8.20
C ASP A 145 17.43 3.65 -8.75
N LEU A 146 16.52 4.09 -7.89
CA LEU A 146 15.23 4.65 -8.36
C LEU A 146 15.39 5.91 -9.22
N LYS A 147 16.49 6.65 -9.08
CA LYS A 147 16.78 7.80 -9.94
C LYS A 147 17.14 7.38 -11.37
N LYS A 148 17.80 6.23 -11.56
CA LYS A 148 18.18 5.73 -12.89
C LYS A 148 16.98 5.19 -13.66
N GLU A 149 16.06 4.47 -13.01
CA GLU A 149 14.84 3.95 -13.65
C GLU A 149 13.90 5.07 -14.07
N ARG A 150 13.74 6.11 -13.24
CA ARG A 150 12.94 7.28 -13.57
C ARG A 150 13.49 8.04 -14.79
N GLN A 151 14.80 8.13 -14.93
CA GLN A 151 15.45 8.79 -16.06
C GLN A 151 15.32 7.98 -17.34
N SER A 152 15.37 6.66 -17.28
CA SER A 152 15.16 5.76 -18.44
C SER A 152 13.71 5.78 -18.92
N PHE A 153 12.74 5.87 -17.99
CA PHE A 153 11.32 5.99 -18.36
C PHE A 153 11.00 7.31 -19.05
N LEU A 154 11.56 8.42 -18.59
CA LEU A 154 11.38 9.74 -19.22
C LEU A 154 12.02 9.84 -20.60
N THR A 155 13.05 9.04 -20.90
CA THR A 155 13.70 9.00 -22.21
C THR A 155 12.94 8.12 -23.24
N MET A 156 12.05 7.23 -22.77
CA MET A 156 11.21 6.39 -23.63
C MET A 156 9.90 7.07 -24.09
N VAL A 157 9.54 8.20 -23.49
CA VAL A 157 8.26 8.92 -23.74
C VAL A 157 8.48 10.20 -24.54
N GLN A 158 9.72 10.47 -24.99
CA GLN A 158 10.05 11.51 -25.99
C GLN A 158 10.24 10.88 -27.37
#